data_64ae963dc8370bb6c333479dff5f2d5a
#
_entry.id   64ae963dc8370bb6c333479dff5f2d5a
#
_cell.length_a   1.000
_cell.length_b   1.000
_cell.length_c   1.000
_cell.angle_alpha   90.00
_cell.angle_beta   90.00
_cell.angle_gamma   90.00
#
_symmetry.space_group_name_H-M   'P 1'
#
loop_
_entity.id
_entity.type
_entity.pdbx_description
1 polymer ?
#
loop_
_entity_poly.entity_id
_entity_poly.type
_entity_poly.pdbx_seq_one_letter_code
_entity_poly.pdbx_strand_id
1 'polypeptide(L)'
;QGDEPLIHEDHLNKLILCFQDINTNFATVALQLSNQKYLPNGKVFLVVDKNNYALYFSRNIIPFTEDNNLENIADNIFFYQHIGIYGYRKEALEKFCNQEPSSLEKSEKLEQLRWLENGGKIKVGITKKLSYPVDTIEDLNEVRKIYEKKHHI
;
A
#
# COMPACT_ATOMS: atom_id res chain seq x y z
N GLN A 1 -9.60 -3.91 2.46
CA GLN A 1 -9.63 -5.20 3.20
C GLN A 1 -10.29 -4.99 4.55
N GLY A 2 -10.85 -6.04 5.15
CA GLY A 2 -11.60 -5.94 6.43
C GLY A 2 -10.71 -5.75 7.66
N ASP A 3 -9.42 -5.88 7.50
CA ASP A 3 -8.37 -5.71 8.49
C ASP A 3 -7.88 -4.25 8.67
N GLU A 4 -8.47 -3.29 7.97
CA GLU A 4 -8.16 -1.86 8.06
C GLU A 4 -9.30 -1.05 8.74
N PRO A 5 -9.55 -1.23 10.04
CA PRO A 5 -10.74 -0.67 10.70
C PRO A 5 -10.69 0.86 10.88
N LEU A 6 -9.50 1.47 10.87
CA LEU A 6 -9.28 2.90 11.06
C LEU A 6 -8.83 3.60 9.76
N ILE A 7 -9.46 3.27 8.63
CA ILE A 7 -9.20 3.98 7.37
C ILE A 7 -9.42 5.48 7.56
N HIS A 8 -8.42 6.26 7.18
CA HIS A 8 -8.49 7.72 7.25
C HIS A 8 -9.15 8.28 5.97
N GLU A 9 -9.89 9.36 6.10
CA GLU A 9 -10.51 10.08 4.98
C GLU A 9 -9.50 10.41 3.86
N ASP A 10 -8.27 10.80 4.23
CA ASP A 10 -7.20 11.09 3.27
C ASP A 10 -6.87 9.89 2.39
N HIS A 11 -6.92 8.66 2.92
CA HIS A 11 -6.69 7.45 2.12
C HIS A 11 -7.72 7.31 0.99
N LEU A 12 -9.00 7.52 1.31
CA LEU A 12 -10.09 7.47 0.33
C LEU A 12 -9.95 8.60 -0.70
N ASN A 13 -9.64 9.81 -0.24
CA ASN A 13 -9.45 10.95 -1.12
C ASN A 13 -8.27 10.73 -2.08
N LYS A 14 -7.14 10.21 -1.60
CA LYS A 14 -5.99 9.87 -2.46
C LYS A 14 -6.32 8.79 -3.48
N LEU A 15 -7.10 7.77 -3.09
CA LEU A 15 -7.57 6.73 -3.99
C LEU A 15 -8.48 7.29 -5.08
N ILE A 16 -9.47 8.11 -4.71
CA ILE A 16 -10.41 8.73 -5.66
C ILE A 16 -9.68 9.64 -6.66
N LEU A 17 -8.73 10.45 -6.17
CA LEU A 17 -7.92 11.33 -7.02
C LEU A 17 -7.14 10.57 -8.11
N CYS A 18 -6.76 9.31 -7.88
CA CYS A 18 -6.12 8.50 -8.91
C CYS A 18 -7.00 8.33 -10.17
N PHE A 19 -8.33 8.34 -10.01
CA PHE A 19 -9.31 8.15 -11.11
C PHE A 19 -9.70 9.43 -11.84
N GLN A 20 -9.12 10.58 -11.48
CA GLN A 20 -9.24 11.79 -12.30
C GLN A 20 -8.55 11.62 -13.66
N ASP A 21 -7.49 10.80 -13.72
CA ASP A 21 -6.95 10.32 -14.99
C ASP A 21 -7.88 9.21 -15.55
N ILE A 22 -8.48 9.49 -16.71
CA ILE A 22 -9.38 8.56 -17.39
C ILE A 22 -8.72 7.21 -17.72
N ASN A 23 -7.40 7.18 -17.85
CA ASN A 23 -6.62 5.98 -18.14
C ASN A 23 -6.35 5.12 -16.91
N THR A 24 -6.63 5.61 -15.71
CA THR A 24 -6.49 4.83 -14.50
C THR A 24 -7.62 3.80 -14.39
N ASN A 25 -7.27 2.54 -14.47
CA ASN A 25 -8.19 1.40 -14.38
C ASN A 25 -8.13 0.69 -13.03
N PHE A 26 -6.97 0.74 -12.37
CA PHE A 26 -6.71 0.13 -11.08
C PHE A 26 -5.84 1.09 -10.26
N ALA A 27 -6.21 1.32 -9.00
CA ALA A 27 -5.46 2.17 -8.10
C ALA A 27 -5.42 1.59 -6.68
N THR A 28 -4.40 2.01 -5.93
CA THR A 28 -4.23 1.72 -4.50
C THR A 28 -3.64 2.93 -3.80
N VAL A 29 -3.36 2.81 -2.50
CA VAL A 29 -2.76 3.87 -1.68
C VAL A 29 -1.50 3.36 -0.99
N ALA A 30 -0.55 4.25 -0.81
CA ALA A 30 0.67 3.98 -0.06
C ALA A 30 1.01 5.10 0.91
N LEU A 31 1.44 4.72 2.10
CA LEU A 31 2.02 5.62 3.09
C LEU A 31 3.48 5.90 2.71
N GLN A 32 3.81 7.17 2.51
CA GLN A 32 5.20 7.59 2.41
C GLN A 32 5.83 7.60 3.81
N LEU A 33 6.82 6.73 3.99
CA LEU A 33 7.58 6.67 5.21
C LEU A 33 8.70 7.72 5.15
N SER A 34 8.73 8.64 6.11
CA SER A 34 9.75 9.67 6.24
C SER A 34 10.30 9.65 7.66
N ASN A 35 11.61 9.83 7.79
CA ASN A 35 12.31 9.99 9.08
C ASN A 35 12.07 8.84 10.08
N GLN A 36 11.88 7.62 9.62
CA GLN A 36 11.71 6.47 10.51
C GLN A 36 13.06 5.83 10.77
N LYS A 37 13.41 5.70 12.04
CA LYS A 37 14.62 5.01 12.47
C LYS A 37 14.60 3.51 12.12
N TYR A 38 13.41 2.93 12.00
CA TYR A 38 13.18 1.54 11.63
C TYR A 38 11.97 1.41 10.72
N LEU A 39 12.07 0.56 9.72
CA LEU A 39 10.92 0.18 8.89
C LEU A 39 10.10 -0.92 9.60
N PRO A 40 8.77 -0.87 9.52
CA PRO A 40 7.93 -1.86 10.17
C PRO A 40 8.10 -3.24 9.52
N ASN A 41 8.33 -4.27 10.34
CA ASN A 41 8.34 -5.66 9.89
C ASN A 41 6.94 -6.15 9.55
N GLY A 42 6.86 -7.14 8.65
CA GLY A 42 5.60 -7.81 8.30
C GLY A 42 4.64 -6.97 7.44
N LYS A 43 5.05 -5.79 7.00
CA LYS A 43 4.26 -4.94 6.10
C LYS A 43 4.64 -5.18 4.64
N VAL A 44 3.75 -4.75 3.75
CA VAL A 44 4.00 -4.80 2.31
C VAL A 44 4.56 -3.45 1.87
N PHE A 45 5.65 -3.50 1.11
CA PHE A 45 6.30 -2.33 0.54
C PHE A 45 6.09 -2.29 -0.97
N LEU A 46 6.24 -1.11 -1.56
CA LEU A 46 6.20 -0.95 -3.00
C LEU A 46 7.18 0.12 -3.47
N VAL A 47 7.56 0.03 -4.71
CA VAL A 47 8.28 1.07 -5.44
C VAL A 47 7.41 1.62 -6.55
N VAL A 48 7.55 2.91 -6.85
CA VAL A 48 6.75 3.61 -7.85
C VAL A 48 7.63 4.27 -8.90
N ASP A 49 7.10 4.47 -10.09
CA ASP A 49 7.72 5.31 -11.11
C ASP A 49 7.48 6.81 -10.83
N LYS A 50 8.06 7.68 -11.69
CA LYS A 50 7.91 9.15 -11.59
C LYS A 50 6.47 9.63 -11.73
N ASN A 51 5.58 8.81 -12.26
CA ASN A 51 4.17 9.10 -12.45
C ASN A 51 3.28 8.46 -11.36
N ASN A 52 3.89 7.94 -10.28
CA ASN A 52 3.22 7.21 -9.21
C ASN A 52 2.45 5.96 -9.71
N TYR A 53 2.99 5.24 -10.69
CA TYR A 53 2.55 3.88 -10.98
C TYR A 53 3.43 2.88 -10.25
N ALA A 54 2.82 1.87 -9.64
CA ALA A 54 3.55 0.81 -8.96
C ALA A 54 4.42 0.02 -9.96
N LEU A 55 5.70 -0.14 -9.60
CA LEU A 55 6.66 -0.98 -10.32
C LEU A 55 6.67 -2.40 -9.74
N TYR A 56 6.58 -2.53 -8.42
CA TYR A 56 6.54 -3.80 -7.74
C TYR A 56 5.99 -3.65 -6.31
N PHE A 57 5.46 -4.77 -5.76
CA PHE A 57 5.08 -4.91 -4.36
C PHE A 57 5.84 -6.09 -3.76
N SER A 58 6.32 -5.96 -2.51
CA SER A 58 7.05 -7.03 -1.83
C SER A 58 6.77 -7.03 -0.33
N ARG A 59 6.83 -8.22 0.27
CA ARG A 59 6.88 -8.38 1.73
C ARG A 59 8.28 -8.11 2.29
N ASN A 60 9.29 -8.05 1.43
CA ASN A 60 10.60 -7.53 1.78
C ASN A 60 10.64 -6.01 1.67
N ILE A 61 11.53 -5.40 2.44
CA ILE A 61 11.78 -3.96 2.36
C ILE A 61 12.40 -3.65 1.00
N ILE A 62 11.74 -2.80 0.23
CA ILE A 62 12.21 -2.28 -1.06
C ILE A 62 12.04 -0.75 -1.10
N PRO A 63 12.94 0.02 -1.78
CA PRO A 63 14.13 -0.45 -2.49
C PRO A 63 15.23 -0.96 -1.52
N PHE A 64 16.16 -1.77 -2.04
CA PHE A 64 17.35 -2.19 -1.28
C PHE A 64 18.24 -0.97 -0.98
N THR A 65 18.77 -0.91 0.24
CA THR A 65 19.77 0.07 0.65
C THR A 65 20.91 -0.67 1.37
N GLU A 66 22.16 -0.30 1.06
CA GLU A 66 23.35 -0.94 1.66
C GLU A 66 23.39 -0.72 3.18
N ASP A 67 23.02 0.48 3.62
CA ASP A 67 22.88 0.80 5.01
C ASP A 67 21.48 0.50 5.49
N ASN A 68 21.33 -0.50 6.38
CA ASN A 68 20.09 -0.71 7.11
C ASN A 68 19.78 0.46 8.08
N ASN A 69 20.63 1.47 8.10
CA ASN A 69 20.45 2.69 8.88
C ASN A 69 19.73 3.74 8.05
N LEU A 70 18.43 3.85 8.25
CA LEU A 70 17.56 4.80 7.57
C LEU A 70 17.93 6.28 7.83
N GLU A 71 18.73 6.55 8.87
CA GLU A 71 19.24 7.89 9.20
C GLU A 71 20.23 8.40 8.14
N ASN A 72 20.91 7.50 7.40
CA ASN A 72 21.90 7.82 6.37
C ASN A 72 21.34 7.73 4.95
N ILE A 73 20.06 7.41 4.79
CA ILE A 73 19.46 7.35 3.45
C ILE A 73 19.40 8.76 2.87
N ALA A 74 19.99 8.93 1.70
CA ALA A 74 19.97 10.19 0.96
C ALA A 74 18.54 10.77 0.91
N ASP A 75 18.40 12.07 1.11
CA ASP A 75 17.14 12.82 1.24
C ASP A 75 16.10 12.58 0.13
N ASN A 76 16.44 11.81 -0.90
CA ASN A 76 15.62 11.53 -2.06
C ASN A 76 15.11 10.09 -2.17
N ILE A 77 15.41 9.21 -1.21
CA ILE A 77 14.90 7.82 -1.20
C ILE A 77 13.70 7.75 -0.28
N PHE A 78 12.54 7.41 -0.85
CA PHE A 78 11.31 7.23 -0.10
C PHE A 78 10.94 5.76 -0.07
N PHE A 79 10.63 5.26 1.13
CA PHE A 79 9.97 3.98 1.31
C PHE A 79 8.46 4.19 1.31
N TYR A 80 7.75 3.30 0.63
CA TYR A 80 6.30 3.32 0.58
C TYR A 80 5.75 2.03 1.17
N GLN A 81 4.97 2.17 2.24
CA GLN A 81 4.20 1.07 2.80
C GLN A 81 2.84 1.01 2.11
N HIS A 82 2.48 -0.14 1.60
CA HIS A 82 1.17 -0.36 1.00
C HIS A 82 0.06 -0.28 2.05
N ILE A 83 -1.05 0.36 1.70
CA ILE A 83 -2.30 0.36 2.45
C ILE A 83 -3.30 -0.49 1.67
N GLY A 84 -3.86 -1.53 2.30
CA GLY A 84 -4.69 -2.56 1.68
C GLY A 84 -6.07 -2.08 1.20
N ILE A 85 -6.14 -0.94 0.52
CA ILE A 85 -7.36 -0.45 -0.14
C ILE A 85 -7.15 -0.32 -1.64
N TYR A 86 -8.19 -0.63 -2.40
CA TYR A 86 -8.12 -0.67 -3.86
C TYR A 86 -9.33 -0.03 -4.50
N GLY A 87 -9.10 0.58 -5.65
CA GLY A 87 -10.12 1.07 -6.54
C GLY A 87 -9.97 0.48 -7.94
N TYR A 88 -11.09 0.19 -8.58
CA TYR A 88 -11.12 -0.38 -9.92
C TYR A 88 -12.19 0.29 -10.76
N ARG A 89 -11.93 0.43 -12.08
CA ARG A 89 -13.03 0.52 -13.03
C ARG A 89 -13.65 -0.87 -13.22
N LYS A 90 -14.92 -0.93 -13.50
CA LYS A 90 -15.69 -2.18 -13.58
C LYS A 90 -15.00 -3.23 -14.47
N GLU A 91 -14.63 -2.83 -15.68
CA GLU A 91 -14.02 -3.72 -16.67
C GLU A 91 -12.64 -4.24 -16.21
N ALA A 92 -11.88 -3.40 -15.47
CA ALA A 92 -10.60 -3.81 -14.90
C ALA A 92 -10.79 -4.82 -13.78
N LEU A 93 -11.80 -4.64 -12.93
CA LEU A 93 -12.13 -5.60 -11.87
C LEU A 93 -12.54 -6.94 -12.46
N GLU A 94 -13.43 -6.94 -13.44
CA GLU A 94 -13.86 -8.16 -14.14
C GLU A 94 -12.67 -8.89 -14.78
N LYS A 95 -11.77 -8.15 -15.47
CA LYS A 95 -10.55 -8.70 -16.02
C LYS A 95 -9.63 -9.29 -14.94
N PHE A 96 -9.44 -8.58 -13.85
CA PHE A 96 -8.60 -9.03 -12.73
C PHE A 96 -9.13 -10.32 -12.10
N CYS A 97 -10.44 -10.40 -11.84
CA CYS A 97 -11.07 -11.59 -11.26
C CYS A 97 -10.98 -12.84 -12.17
N ASN A 98 -10.92 -12.64 -13.48
CA ASN A 98 -10.81 -13.72 -14.46
C ASN A 98 -9.36 -14.14 -14.78
N GLN A 99 -8.36 -13.46 -14.21
CA GLN A 99 -6.95 -13.85 -14.37
C GLN A 99 -6.59 -15.00 -13.42
N GLU A 100 -5.84 -15.96 -13.94
CA GLU A 100 -5.25 -17.02 -13.11
C GLU A 100 -4.16 -16.46 -12.18
N PRO A 101 -4.00 -17.03 -10.96
CA PRO A 101 -2.94 -16.65 -10.05
C PRO A 101 -1.57 -16.77 -10.68
N SER A 102 -0.81 -15.66 -10.68
CA SER A 102 0.49 -15.54 -11.33
C SER A 102 1.64 -16.07 -10.46
N SER A 103 2.85 -16.16 -11.04
CA SER A 103 4.03 -16.65 -10.33
C SER A 103 4.47 -15.73 -9.20
N LEU A 104 4.49 -14.43 -9.45
CA LEU A 104 4.84 -13.41 -8.45
C LEU A 104 3.81 -13.35 -7.33
N GLU A 105 2.52 -13.41 -7.67
CA GLU A 105 1.45 -13.49 -6.68
C GLU A 105 1.62 -14.69 -5.74
N LYS A 106 1.89 -15.88 -6.31
CA LYS A 106 2.10 -17.10 -5.51
C LYS A 106 3.32 -17.01 -4.60
N SER A 107 4.38 -16.35 -5.06
CA SER A 107 5.62 -16.16 -4.31
C SER A 107 5.44 -15.18 -3.15
N GLU A 108 4.95 -13.99 -3.43
CA GLU A 108 4.81 -12.89 -2.45
C GLU A 108 3.51 -12.99 -1.63
N LYS A 109 2.52 -13.81 -2.06
CA LYS A 109 1.15 -13.85 -1.51
C LYS A 109 0.47 -12.48 -1.57
N LEU A 110 0.59 -11.84 -2.74
CA LEU A 110 0.08 -10.49 -3.02
C LEU A 110 -0.67 -10.51 -4.35
N GLU A 111 -2.01 -10.48 -4.29
CA GLU A 111 -2.90 -10.66 -5.44
C GLU A 111 -2.70 -9.58 -6.52
N GLN A 112 -2.39 -8.35 -6.13
CA GLN A 112 -2.18 -7.24 -7.07
C GLN A 112 -0.99 -7.47 -8.03
N LEU A 113 -0.06 -8.36 -7.69
CA LEU A 113 1.05 -8.72 -8.57
C LEU A 113 0.58 -9.44 -9.83
N ARG A 114 -0.54 -10.17 -9.78
CA ARG A 114 -1.17 -10.78 -10.96
C ARG A 114 -1.46 -9.74 -12.04
N TRP A 115 -1.98 -8.57 -11.63
CA TRP A 115 -2.27 -7.48 -12.54
C TRP A 115 -1.00 -6.90 -13.19
N LEU A 116 0.04 -6.66 -12.39
CA LEU A 116 1.33 -6.14 -12.88
C LEU A 116 2.01 -7.14 -13.81
N GLU A 117 2.07 -8.42 -13.44
CA GLU A 117 2.72 -9.48 -14.22
C GLU A 117 2.04 -9.69 -15.59
N ASN A 118 0.74 -9.39 -15.68
CA ASN A 118 -0.01 -9.38 -16.95
C ASN A 118 0.04 -8.03 -17.70
N GLY A 119 1.00 -7.16 -17.38
CA GLY A 119 1.22 -5.88 -18.05
C GLY A 119 0.25 -4.77 -17.67
N GLY A 120 -0.57 -4.99 -16.64
CA GLY A 120 -1.45 -3.95 -16.10
C GLY A 120 -0.68 -2.90 -15.30
N LYS A 121 -1.27 -1.71 -15.16
CA LYS A 121 -0.71 -0.60 -14.36
C LYS A 121 -1.59 -0.35 -13.14
N ILE A 122 -0.96 -0.08 -12.00
CA ILE A 122 -1.64 0.28 -10.75
C ILE A 122 -1.20 1.69 -10.37
N LYS A 123 -2.13 2.63 -10.37
CA LYS A 123 -1.89 4.00 -9.90
C LYS A 123 -1.84 4.02 -8.38
N VAL A 124 -0.91 4.79 -7.80
CA VAL A 124 -0.70 4.84 -6.36
C VAL A 124 -0.98 6.25 -5.84
N GLY A 125 -1.96 6.38 -4.98
CA GLY A 125 -2.20 7.59 -4.21
C GLY A 125 -1.25 7.63 -3.00
N ILE A 126 -0.42 8.68 -2.92
CA ILE A 126 0.54 8.80 -1.82
C ILE A 126 -0.07 9.60 -0.67
N THR A 127 0.00 9.05 0.53
CA THR A 127 -0.45 9.68 1.78
C THR A 127 0.70 9.79 2.79
N LYS A 128 0.53 10.67 3.78
CA LYS A 128 1.35 10.74 5.01
C LYS A 128 0.57 10.33 6.26
N LYS A 129 -0.68 9.87 6.09
CA LYS A 129 -1.54 9.45 7.20
C LYS A 129 -1.34 7.97 7.47
N LEU A 130 -1.06 7.65 8.74
CA LEU A 130 -0.89 6.28 9.19
C LEU A 130 -2.15 5.45 8.95
N SER A 131 -1.95 4.18 8.69
CA SER A 131 -2.94 3.12 8.72
C SER A 131 -2.61 2.15 9.85
N TYR A 132 -3.63 1.52 10.39
CA TYR A 132 -3.51 0.61 11.54
C TYR A 132 -4.18 -0.73 11.20
N PRO A 133 -3.54 -1.55 10.36
CA PRO A 133 -4.06 -2.87 10.03
C PRO A 133 -4.07 -3.78 11.25
N VAL A 134 -5.02 -4.70 11.31
CA VAL A 134 -5.19 -5.66 12.40
C VAL A 134 -4.89 -7.06 11.90
N ASP A 135 -3.65 -7.50 12.06
CA ASP A 135 -3.18 -8.85 11.72
C ASP A 135 -3.06 -9.73 12.97
N THR A 136 -2.83 -9.12 14.15
CA THR A 136 -2.59 -9.81 15.42
C THR A 136 -3.51 -9.30 16.53
N ILE A 137 -3.53 -10.01 17.66
CA ILE A 137 -4.29 -9.56 18.85
C ILE A 137 -3.68 -8.29 19.46
N GLU A 138 -2.39 -8.10 19.32
CA GLU A 138 -1.66 -6.92 19.75
C GLU A 138 -2.11 -5.70 18.92
N ASP A 139 -2.20 -5.83 17.60
CA ASP A 139 -2.73 -4.79 16.71
C ASP A 139 -4.17 -4.42 17.09
N LEU A 140 -5.01 -5.42 17.36
CA LEU A 140 -6.40 -5.19 17.78
C LEU A 140 -6.47 -4.37 19.07
N ASN A 141 -5.60 -4.68 20.04
CA ASN A 141 -5.56 -3.95 21.31
C ASN A 141 -5.05 -2.51 21.12
N GLU A 142 -4.12 -2.29 20.20
CA GLU A 142 -3.65 -0.94 19.84
C GLU A 142 -4.79 -0.14 19.18
N VAL A 143 -5.46 -0.72 18.20
CA VAL A 143 -6.59 -0.08 17.51
C VAL A 143 -7.73 0.27 18.48
N ARG A 144 -8.05 -0.59 19.44
CA ARG A 144 -9.04 -0.29 20.49
C ARG A 144 -8.66 0.94 21.30
N LYS A 145 -7.40 1.03 21.75
CA LYS A 145 -6.89 2.19 22.50
C LYS A 145 -6.96 3.49 21.67
N ILE A 146 -6.64 3.42 20.38
CA ILE A 146 -6.74 4.57 19.47
C ILE A 146 -8.19 5.01 19.33
N TYR A 147 -9.10 4.06 19.15
CA TYR A 147 -10.53 4.31 18.98
C TYR A 147 -11.13 4.96 20.23
N GLU A 148 -10.86 4.40 21.43
CA GLU A 148 -11.31 4.92 22.72
C GLU A 148 -10.84 6.36 22.95
N LYS A 149 -9.54 6.64 22.71
CA LYS A 149 -8.99 7.99 22.80
C LYS A 149 -9.68 8.99 21.86
N LYS A 150 -10.05 8.55 20.67
CA LYS A 150 -10.66 9.40 19.64
C LYS A 150 -12.11 9.72 19.95
N HIS A 151 -12.80 8.87 20.67
CA HIS A 151 -14.22 8.99 21.01
C HIS A 151 -14.48 9.34 22.48
N HIS A 152 -13.42 9.62 23.26
CA HIS A 152 -13.55 9.97 24.69
C HIS A 152 -14.34 8.95 25.54
N ILE A 153 -14.20 7.67 25.24
CA ILE A 153 -14.82 6.56 25.98
C ILE A 153 -13.79 6.01 26.99
#